data_72403c41a35967ecad2075a473ed0833
#
_entry.id   72403c41a35967ecad2075a473ed0833
#
_cell.length_a   1.000
_cell.length_b   1.000
_cell.length_c   1.000
_cell.angle_alpha   90.00
_cell.angle_beta   90.00
_cell.angle_gamma   90.00
#
_symmetry.space_group_name_H-M   'P 1'
#
loop_
_entity.id
_entity.type
_entity.pdbx_description
1 polymer ?
#
loop_
_entity_poly.entity_id
_entity_poly.type
_entity_poly.pdbx_seq_one_letter_code
_entity_poly.pdbx_strand_id
1 'polypeptide(L)'
;KPHFHLMDAHNLEFEDEFFDFVYGCAILHHLDYNRALDEICRVLKPGGRILFTEPLGINPVGKLVRLMTPFARTDDEKPLMFKELSELEKRFNTRHYYEELFSVPLGVASGILFDNPDNWLTRLAFNLDLSLNRMFPPLRYLFRHVLVVGTRK
;
A
#
# COMPACT_ATOMS: atom_id res chain seq x y z
N LYS A 1 -9.32 22.75 -10.66
CA LYS A 1 -9.55 21.53 -11.46
C LYS A 1 -8.29 20.68 -11.37
N PRO A 2 -8.39 19.33 -11.34
CA PRO A 2 -7.21 18.48 -11.39
C PRO A 2 -6.49 18.66 -12.73
N HIS A 3 -5.16 18.60 -12.70
CA HIS A 3 -4.30 18.56 -13.87
C HIS A 3 -3.76 17.14 -14.01
N PHE A 4 -3.80 16.58 -15.21
CA PHE A 4 -3.31 15.24 -15.49
C PHE A 4 -2.08 15.35 -16.40
N HIS A 5 -1.02 14.65 -15.99
CA HIS A 5 0.25 14.58 -16.72
C HIS A 5 0.62 13.11 -16.95
N LEU A 6 1.07 12.79 -18.15
CA LEU A 6 1.65 11.48 -18.46
C LEU A 6 3.15 11.57 -18.31
N MET A 7 3.72 10.89 -17.31
CA MET A 7 5.15 10.92 -16.99
C MET A 7 5.65 9.57 -16.53
N ASP A 8 6.96 9.36 -16.61
CA ASP A 8 7.64 8.26 -15.94
C ASP A 8 7.84 8.60 -14.45
N ALA A 9 7.35 7.73 -13.56
CA ALA A 9 7.51 7.91 -12.12
C ALA A 9 8.97 7.80 -11.64
N HIS A 10 9.89 7.34 -12.50
CA HIS A 10 11.32 7.31 -12.23
C HIS A 10 12.06 8.57 -12.69
N ASN A 11 11.35 9.50 -13.35
CA ASN A 11 11.89 10.76 -13.84
C ASN A 11 10.75 11.77 -14.00
N LEU A 12 10.31 12.34 -12.88
CA LEU A 12 9.20 13.29 -12.84
C LEU A 12 9.63 14.67 -13.36
N GLU A 13 8.85 15.23 -14.26
CA GLU A 13 9.11 16.56 -14.89
C GLU A 13 8.69 17.74 -13.99
N PHE A 14 8.86 17.59 -12.67
CA PHE A 14 8.62 18.64 -11.68
C PHE A 14 9.94 19.11 -11.08
N GLU A 15 9.98 20.36 -10.64
CA GLU A 15 11.11 20.91 -9.90
C GLU A 15 11.29 20.22 -8.53
N ASP A 16 12.49 20.33 -7.95
CA ASP A 16 12.76 19.87 -6.61
C ASP A 16 11.84 20.60 -5.62
N GLU A 17 11.39 19.88 -4.61
CA GLU A 17 10.60 20.43 -3.50
C GLU A 17 9.30 21.13 -3.94
N PHE A 18 8.67 20.61 -4.99
CA PHE A 18 7.46 21.19 -5.57
C PHE A 18 6.20 20.86 -4.76
N PHE A 19 6.07 19.61 -4.27
CA PHE A 19 4.87 19.13 -3.61
C PHE A 19 4.93 19.16 -2.08
N ASP A 20 3.80 19.48 -1.45
CA ASP A 20 3.62 19.32 0.01
C ASP A 20 3.15 17.91 0.38
N PHE A 21 2.54 17.20 -0.58
CA PHE A 21 1.95 15.88 -0.37
C PHE A 21 2.02 15.06 -1.66
N VAL A 22 2.42 13.79 -1.53
CA VAL A 22 2.41 12.79 -2.61
C VAL A 22 1.56 11.60 -2.17
N TYR A 23 0.67 11.16 -3.04
CA TYR A 23 -0.20 10.02 -2.84
C TYR A 23 -0.01 8.99 -3.95
N GLY A 24 -0.02 7.71 -3.57
CA GLY A 24 -0.02 6.61 -4.51
C GLY A 24 -0.86 5.43 -4.00
N CYS A 25 -1.53 4.77 -4.92
CA CYS A 25 -2.35 3.60 -4.61
C CYS A 25 -1.97 2.48 -5.56
N ALA A 26 -1.45 1.38 -5.01
CA ALA A 26 -1.07 0.18 -5.75
C ALA A 26 -0.18 0.48 -6.97
N ILE A 27 0.85 1.29 -6.78
CA ILE A 27 1.73 1.75 -7.86
C ILE A 27 3.20 1.40 -7.63
N LEU A 28 3.71 1.51 -6.40
CA LEU A 28 5.14 1.33 -6.11
C LEU A 28 5.62 -0.08 -6.43
N HIS A 29 4.76 -1.09 -6.30
CA HIS A 29 5.07 -2.48 -6.58
C HIS A 29 5.24 -2.81 -8.07
N HIS A 30 4.93 -1.88 -8.98
CA HIS A 30 5.18 -1.97 -10.42
C HIS A 30 6.44 -1.21 -10.87
N LEU A 31 7.07 -0.45 -9.97
CA LEU A 31 8.17 0.45 -10.30
C LEU A 31 9.53 -0.13 -9.87
N ASP A 32 10.61 0.44 -10.42
CA ASP A 32 11.91 0.37 -9.76
C ASP A 32 11.80 1.17 -8.46
N TYR A 33 11.63 0.44 -7.37
CA TYR A 33 11.24 0.98 -6.09
C TYR A 33 12.15 2.09 -5.58
N ASN A 34 13.47 1.87 -5.66
CA ASN A 34 14.43 2.85 -5.14
C ASN A 34 14.46 4.12 -6.00
N ARG A 35 14.44 3.99 -7.32
CA ARG A 35 14.41 5.13 -8.24
C ARG A 35 13.13 5.95 -8.05
N ALA A 36 11.98 5.29 -7.94
CA ALA A 36 10.72 5.97 -7.69
C ALA A 36 10.72 6.70 -6.33
N LEU A 37 11.25 6.09 -5.27
CA LEU A 37 11.38 6.74 -3.97
C LEU A 37 12.33 7.94 -3.99
N ASP A 38 13.44 7.86 -4.73
CA ASP A 38 14.38 8.97 -4.87
C ASP A 38 13.71 10.17 -5.58
N GLU A 39 12.93 9.91 -6.65
CA GLU A 39 12.15 10.95 -7.33
C GLU A 39 11.04 11.53 -6.44
N ILE A 40 10.31 10.69 -5.71
CA ILE A 40 9.32 11.16 -4.73
C ILE A 40 9.98 12.07 -3.68
N CYS A 41 11.15 11.67 -3.16
CA CYS A 41 11.91 12.51 -2.24
C CYS A 41 12.33 13.83 -2.88
N ARG A 42 12.80 13.82 -4.12
CA ARG A 42 13.25 15.01 -4.82
C ARG A 42 12.12 16.03 -4.97
N VAL A 43 10.97 15.61 -5.47
CA VAL A 43 9.84 16.50 -5.74
C VAL A 43 9.03 16.88 -4.50
N LEU A 44 9.20 16.18 -3.39
CA LEU A 44 8.49 16.46 -2.14
C LEU A 44 9.29 17.47 -1.30
N LYS A 45 8.66 18.49 -0.77
CA LYS A 45 9.30 19.47 0.14
C LYS A 45 9.87 18.80 1.40
N PRO A 46 10.92 19.38 2.02
CA PRO A 46 11.32 18.98 3.39
C PRO A 46 10.11 19.04 4.34
N GLY A 47 9.88 17.97 5.11
CA GLY A 47 8.70 17.86 5.96
C GLY A 47 7.39 17.59 5.22
N GLY A 48 7.42 17.50 3.90
CA GLY A 48 6.28 17.08 3.07
C GLY A 48 5.86 15.64 3.37
N ARG A 49 4.63 15.30 3.07
CA ARG A 49 4.00 14.04 3.49
C ARG A 49 3.75 13.10 2.32
N ILE A 50 3.83 11.82 2.62
CA ILE A 50 3.43 10.74 1.70
C ILE A 50 2.28 9.92 2.28
N LEU A 51 1.47 9.37 1.38
CA LEU A 51 0.47 8.35 1.67
C LEU A 51 0.50 7.31 0.54
N PHE A 52 0.88 6.08 0.88
CA PHE A 52 0.85 4.96 -0.06
C PHE A 52 0.04 3.81 0.48
N THR A 53 -0.77 3.18 -0.37
CA THR A 53 -1.39 1.88 -0.06
C THR A 53 -0.89 0.86 -1.07
N GLU A 54 -0.29 -0.23 -0.56
CA GLU A 54 0.45 -1.18 -1.38
C GLU A 54 0.19 -2.63 -0.95
N PRO A 55 0.18 -3.58 -1.90
CA PRO A 55 0.08 -5.00 -1.57
C PRO A 55 1.35 -5.51 -0.90
N LEU A 56 1.17 -6.37 0.10
CA LEU A 56 2.25 -7.06 0.80
C LEU A 56 2.49 -8.45 0.21
N GLY A 57 3.76 -8.75 -0.04
CA GLY A 57 4.22 -10.08 -0.45
C GLY A 57 4.55 -11.03 0.70
N ILE A 58 4.39 -10.58 1.94
CA ILE A 58 4.83 -11.28 3.15
C ILE A 58 3.84 -12.41 3.52
N ASN A 59 2.55 -12.20 3.31
CA ASN A 59 1.47 -13.11 3.69
C ASN A 59 1.64 -14.50 3.04
N PRO A 60 1.78 -15.60 3.83
CA PRO A 60 1.94 -16.95 3.28
C PRO A 60 0.73 -17.46 2.51
N VAL A 61 -0.50 -17.08 2.92
CA VAL A 61 -1.73 -17.41 2.20
C VAL A 61 -1.76 -16.67 0.86
N GLY A 62 -1.38 -15.40 0.85
CA GLY A 62 -1.24 -14.61 -0.38
C GLY A 62 -0.21 -15.23 -1.33
N LYS A 63 0.90 -15.76 -0.82
CA LYS A 63 1.89 -16.48 -1.64
C LYS A 63 1.30 -17.75 -2.27
N LEU A 64 0.52 -18.52 -1.51
CA LEU A 64 -0.14 -19.72 -2.04
C LEU A 64 -1.16 -19.36 -3.12
N VAL A 65 -2.02 -18.37 -2.87
CA VAL A 65 -2.99 -17.87 -3.86
C VAL A 65 -2.26 -17.40 -5.12
N ARG A 66 -1.14 -16.72 -4.96
CA ARG A 66 -0.31 -16.26 -6.07
C ARG A 66 0.24 -17.40 -6.93
N LEU A 67 0.63 -18.52 -6.34
CA LEU A 67 1.06 -19.70 -7.08
C LEU A 67 -0.09 -20.36 -7.86
N MET A 68 -1.31 -20.29 -7.34
CA MET A 68 -2.49 -20.87 -7.97
C MET A 68 -3.10 -19.97 -9.06
N THR A 69 -2.77 -18.69 -9.09
CA THR A 69 -3.34 -17.70 -10.02
C THR A 69 -2.27 -16.96 -10.84
N PRO A 70 -1.40 -17.65 -11.59
CA PRO A 70 -0.32 -16.99 -12.34
C PRO A 70 -0.84 -16.02 -13.39
N PHE A 71 -2.02 -16.30 -13.97
CA PHE A 71 -2.61 -15.47 -15.03
C PHE A 71 -3.26 -14.16 -14.55
N ALA A 72 -3.35 -13.95 -13.24
CA ALA A 72 -3.98 -12.76 -12.66
C ALA A 72 -2.99 -11.61 -12.41
N ARG A 73 -1.81 -11.65 -13.03
CA ARG A 73 -0.71 -10.70 -12.74
C ARG A 73 0.07 -10.32 -13.98
N THR A 74 0.76 -9.17 -13.86
CA THR A 74 1.79 -8.73 -14.78
C THR A 74 3.18 -9.17 -14.30
N ASP A 75 4.14 -9.35 -15.22
CA ASP A 75 5.48 -9.85 -14.89
C ASP A 75 6.32 -8.87 -14.05
N ASP A 76 5.96 -7.59 -14.06
CA ASP A 76 6.61 -6.50 -13.33
C ASP A 76 6.13 -6.37 -11.87
N GLU A 77 5.04 -7.03 -11.48
CA GLU A 77 4.44 -6.92 -10.16
C GLU A 77 5.32 -7.49 -9.04
N LYS A 78 5.83 -6.64 -8.17
CA LYS A 78 6.69 -7.00 -7.02
C LYS A 78 6.10 -6.47 -5.71
N PRO A 79 5.18 -7.21 -5.05
CA PRO A 79 4.59 -6.77 -3.79
C PRO A 79 5.65 -6.46 -2.74
N LEU A 80 5.34 -5.47 -1.90
CA LEU A 80 6.29 -5.01 -0.89
C LEU A 80 6.62 -6.10 0.13
N MET A 81 7.91 -6.25 0.38
CA MET A 81 8.46 -7.08 1.45
C MET A 81 9.01 -6.17 2.56
N PHE A 82 9.57 -6.74 3.62
CA PHE A 82 10.19 -5.96 4.70
C PHE A 82 11.34 -5.07 4.24
N LYS A 83 12.07 -5.51 3.21
CA LYS A 83 13.17 -4.75 2.63
C LYS A 83 12.67 -3.42 2.06
N GLU A 84 11.59 -3.46 1.30
CA GLU A 84 11.00 -2.27 0.68
C GLU A 84 10.42 -1.31 1.75
N LEU A 85 9.79 -1.84 2.80
CA LEU A 85 9.33 -1.03 3.94
C LEU A 85 10.52 -0.36 4.66
N SER A 86 11.63 -1.07 4.84
CA SER A 86 12.85 -0.51 5.43
C SER A 86 13.48 0.58 4.56
N GLU A 87 13.41 0.46 3.23
CA GLU A 87 13.89 1.52 2.31
C GLU A 87 13.04 2.80 2.42
N LEU A 88 11.71 2.67 2.63
CA LEU A 88 10.84 3.80 2.97
C LEU A 88 11.26 4.47 4.29
N GLU A 89 11.51 3.66 5.32
CA GLU A 89 11.90 4.16 6.65
C GLU A 89 13.25 4.90 6.64
N LYS A 90 14.13 4.63 5.69
CA LYS A 90 15.38 5.39 5.53
C LYS A 90 15.13 6.83 5.10
N ARG A 91 14.16 7.06 4.22
CA ARG A 91 13.86 8.36 3.58
C ARG A 91 12.78 9.14 4.34
N PHE A 92 11.86 8.44 4.98
CA PHE A 92 10.68 9.02 5.64
C PHE A 92 10.57 8.59 7.10
N ASN A 93 9.98 9.44 7.92
CA ASN A 93 9.46 9.05 9.24
C ASN A 93 8.07 8.43 9.00
N THR A 94 7.96 7.10 9.05
CA THR A 94 6.76 6.38 8.63
C THR A 94 5.94 5.82 9.79
N ARG A 95 4.63 5.67 9.52
CA ARG A 95 3.71 4.82 10.29
C ARG A 95 3.05 3.85 9.30
N HIS A 96 2.98 2.57 9.68
CA HIS A 96 2.40 1.52 8.87
C HIS A 96 1.10 1.03 9.50
N TYR A 97 0.05 0.99 8.70
CA TYR A 97 -1.25 0.41 9.06
C TYR A 97 -1.49 -0.79 8.15
N TYR A 98 -1.64 -1.96 8.76
CA TYR A 98 -1.82 -3.21 8.03
C TYR A 98 -3.31 -3.51 7.93
N GLU A 99 -3.75 -3.92 6.73
CA GLU A 99 -5.16 -4.05 6.37
C GLU A 99 -5.40 -5.35 5.59
N GLU A 100 -6.66 -5.74 5.51
CA GLU A 100 -7.14 -6.85 4.69
C GLU A 100 -6.71 -8.25 5.16
N LEU A 101 -6.85 -8.54 6.44
CA LEU A 101 -6.78 -9.92 6.95
C LEU A 101 -8.18 -10.58 6.88
N PHE A 102 -9.19 -9.97 7.50
CA PHE A 102 -10.57 -10.42 7.50
C PHE A 102 -11.45 -9.72 6.48
N SER A 103 -11.10 -8.49 6.12
CA SER A 103 -11.89 -7.66 5.19
C SER A 103 -12.09 -8.33 3.84
N VAL A 104 -11.09 -9.05 3.32
CA VAL A 104 -11.21 -9.73 2.02
C VAL A 104 -12.14 -10.94 2.10
N PRO A 105 -11.91 -11.97 2.94
CA PRO A 105 -12.80 -13.14 2.98
C PRO A 105 -14.24 -12.77 3.40
N LEU A 106 -14.41 -11.87 4.37
CA LEU A 106 -15.73 -11.43 4.79
C LEU A 106 -16.37 -10.47 3.79
N GLY A 107 -15.57 -9.71 3.02
CA GLY A 107 -16.05 -8.89 1.91
C GLY A 107 -16.62 -9.75 0.77
N VAL A 108 -15.96 -10.86 0.43
CA VAL A 108 -16.49 -11.84 -0.53
C VAL A 108 -17.79 -12.45 -0.03
N ALA A 109 -17.83 -12.90 1.23
CA ALA A 109 -19.06 -13.43 1.83
C ALA A 109 -20.18 -12.37 1.87
N SER A 110 -19.83 -11.12 2.16
CA SER A 110 -20.76 -9.99 2.15
C SER A 110 -21.36 -9.75 0.76
N GLY A 111 -20.54 -9.80 -0.30
CA GLY A 111 -21.03 -9.63 -1.67
C GLY A 111 -21.99 -10.73 -2.15
N ILE A 112 -21.95 -11.91 -1.50
CA ILE A 112 -22.92 -13.00 -1.75
C ILE A 112 -24.22 -12.78 -0.96
N LEU A 113 -24.13 -12.21 0.25
CA LEU A 113 -25.21 -12.12 1.21
C LEU A 113 -25.99 -10.78 1.15
N PHE A 114 -25.36 -9.73 0.66
CA PHE A 114 -25.89 -8.37 0.73
C PHE A 114 -25.68 -7.64 -0.61
N ASP A 115 -26.71 -6.95 -1.08
CA ASP A 115 -26.62 -6.09 -2.28
C ASP A 115 -25.78 -4.83 -2.03
N ASN A 116 -25.75 -4.34 -0.78
CA ASN A 116 -25.00 -3.15 -0.40
C ASN A 116 -23.62 -3.54 0.17
N PRO A 117 -22.51 -3.11 -0.42
CA PRO A 117 -21.15 -3.38 0.09
C PRO A 117 -20.88 -2.73 1.45
N ASP A 118 -21.55 -1.63 1.80
CA ASP A 118 -21.48 -1.02 3.13
C ASP A 118 -22.56 -1.61 4.06
N ASN A 119 -22.21 -2.72 4.72
CA ASN A 119 -23.09 -3.43 5.63
C ASN A 119 -22.38 -3.78 6.95
N TRP A 120 -23.13 -4.37 7.89
CA TRP A 120 -22.57 -4.70 9.21
C TRP A 120 -21.40 -5.68 9.16
N LEU A 121 -21.38 -6.64 8.19
CA LEU A 121 -20.34 -7.65 8.08
C LEU A 121 -19.01 -7.04 7.60
N THR A 122 -19.05 -6.17 6.62
CA THR A 122 -17.87 -5.44 6.14
C THR A 122 -17.30 -4.50 7.20
N ARG A 123 -18.18 -3.82 7.94
CA ARG A 123 -17.78 -2.96 9.08
C ARG A 123 -17.16 -3.77 10.22
N LEU A 124 -17.73 -4.95 10.53
CA LEU A 124 -17.15 -5.87 11.52
C LEU A 124 -15.76 -6.33 11.09
N ALA A 125 -15.60 -6.76 9.84
CA ALA A 125 -14.33 -7.22 9.29
C ALA A 125 -13.24 -6.13 9.39
N PHE A 126 -13.58 -4.90 9.00
CA PHE A 126 -12.67 -3.75 9.10
C PHE A 126 -12.26 -3.45 10.55
N ASN A 127 -13.23 -3.46 11.49
CA ASN A 127 -12.96 -3.24 12.91
C ASN A 127 -12.09 -4.36 13.52
N LEU A 128 -12.29 -5.61 13.09
CA LEU A 128 -11.44 -6.73 13.50
C LEU A 128 -10.01 -6.54 13.00
N ASP A 129 -9.82 -6.17 11.75
CA ASP A 129 -8.49 -5.92 11.18
C ASP A 129 -7.76 -4.81 11.96
N LEU A 130 -8.41 -3.69 12.21
CA LEU A 130 -7.84 -2.58 13.00
C LEU A 130 -7.48 -3.00 14.44
N SER A 131 -8.38 -3.73 15.09
CA SER A 131 -8.20 -4.18 16.48
C SER A 131 -7.05 -5.16 16.60
N LEU A 132 -6.99 -6.15 15.72
CA LEU A 132 -5.93 -7.17 15.72
C LEU A 132 -4.57 -6.59 15.38
N ASN A 133 -4.51 -5.70 14.40
CA ASN A 133 -3.26 -5.01 14.07
C ASN A 133 -2.70 -4.25 15.29
N ARG A 134 -3.59 -3.64 16.08
CA ARG A 134 -3.23 -2.88 17.28
C ARG A 134 -2.84 -3.77 18.47
N MET A 135 -3.59 -4.87 18.68
CA MET A 135 -3.43 -5.75 19.85
C MET A 135 -2.32 -6.79 19.67
N PHE A 136 -2.10 -7.26 18.44
CA PHE A 136 -1.18 -8.34 18.12
C PHE A 136 -0.25 -7.98 16.95
N PRO A 137 0.75 -7.11 17.15
CA PRO A 137 1.65 -6.67 16.09
C PRO A 137 2.30 -7.78 15.26
N PRO A 138 2.60 -8.99 15.78
CA PRO A 138 3.12 -10.09 14.96
C PRO A 138 2.17 -10.56 13.86
N LEU A 139 0.85 -10.35 14.03
CA LEU A 139 -0.13 -10.73 12.99
C LEU A 139 -0.01 -9.90 11.70
N ARG A 140 0.72 -8.78 11.72
CA ARG A 140 1.01 -7.96 10.52
C ARG A 140 1.53 -8.77 9.33
N TYR A 141 2.17 -9.91 9.59
CA TYR A 141 2.67 -10.83 8.56
C TYR A 141 1.56 -11.57 7.79
N LEU A 142 0.34 -11.57 8.31
CA LEU A 142 -0.81 -12.21 7.69
C LEU A 142 -1.69 -11.22 6.90
N PHE A 143 -1.47 -9.93 7.05
CA PHE A 143 -2.22 -8.91 6.33
C PHE A 143 -1.80 -8.85 4.86
N ARG A 144 -2.72 -8.42 4.01
CA ARG A 144 -2.53 -8.38 2.56
C ARG A 144 -2.04 -7.04 2.04
N HIS A 145 -2.48 -5.95 2.66
CA HIS A 145 -2.11 -4.59 2.29
C HIS A 145 -1.49 -3.82 3.45
N VAL A 146 -0.74 -2.80 3.09
CA VAL A 146 -0.19 -1.82 4.03
C VAL A 146 -0.51 -0.40 3.54
N LEU A 147 -1.06 0.40 4.44
CA LEU A 147 -1.16 1.85 4.29
C LEU A 147 0.07 2.46 4.98
N VAL A 148 0.88 3.16 4.23
CA VAL A 148 2.08 3.86 4.72
C VAL A 148 1.81 5.36 4.72
N VAL A 149 1.88 5.97 5.89
CA VAL A 149 1.88 7.42 6.08
C VAL A 149 3.28 7.84 6.49
N GLY A 150 3.86 8.82 5.83
CA GLY A 150 5.22 9.24 6.12
C GLY A 150 5.43 10.76 5.97
N THR A 151 6.51 11.23 6.58
CA THR A 151 6.99 12.61 6.42
C THR A 151 8.44 12.56 5.97
N ARG A 152 8.80 13.33 4.93
CA ARG A 152 10.19 13.43 4.43
C ARG A 152 11.10 13.90 5.56
N LYS A 153 12.22 13.19 5.75
CA LYS A 153 13.26 13.54 6.73
C LYS A 153 14.03 14.79 6.33
#